data_1d0774f640d306302cc28fd27efc45a2
#
_entry.id   1d0774f640d306302cc28fd27efc45a2
#
_cell.length_a   1.000
_cell.length_b   1.000
_cell.length_c   1.000
_cell.angle_alpha   90.00
_cell.angle_beta   90.00
_cell.angle_gamma   90.00
#
_symmetry.space_group_name_H-M   'P 1'
#
loop_
_entity.id
_entity.type
_entity.pdbx_description
1 polymer ?
#
loop_
_entity_poly.entity_id
_entity_poly.type
_entity_poly.pdbx_seq_one_letter_code
_entity_poly.pdbx_strand_id
1 'polypeptide(L)'
;MACLSVRAGHCHKPLDIVKNTSMKRITVLLAILLAGMTAFAQDMLTFQYAERDTLQLYLDFYSPESVNDSTICLVYVFGGGFVGGHRDGEWEKAYFKQLVDEGFQVASIDYRLGLKGAKNLGVFNSKPLEDAVNMATEDAISALAYLLEHSNELKINKEWVVMTGSSAGAITSLQTDYAMCNGFLNADILPDDFRLAGVVSYAGAIFSHEGKVKYRNREPAPTMLYHGTADRLVPYNQIKFFKIGFFGTSALVKRFEKYGYPYFARRFEDYGHSIAMAGPLTVDDLVWFCRHYVYGKEQLQVDGTYHNLDPEAMPKHDIYSVGRMYK
;
A
#
# COMPACT_ATOMS: atom_id res chain seq x y z
N MET A 1 -46.44 40.99 75.75
CA MET A 1 -45.29 41.49 76.50
C MET A 1 -44.03 41.12 75.73
N ALA A 2 -43.18 42.13 75.57
CA ALA A 2 -41.82 42.12 75.13
C ALA A 2 -41.53 41.84 73.61
N CYS A 3 -41.33 42.91 72.98
CA CYS A 3 -40.71 43.18 71.75
C CYS A 3 -39.22 42.88 71.81
N LEU A 4 -38.57 42.29 70.80
CA LEU A 4 -37.13 42.46 70.53
C LEU A 4 -36.87 42.37 69.05
N SER A 5 -36.49 43.48 68.51
CA SER A 5 -36.01 43.71 67.15
C SER A 5 -34.58 43.16 66.98
N VAL A 6 -34.29 42.52 65.89
CA VAL A 6 -32.91 42.34 65.49
C VAL A 6 -32.73 42.79 63.99
N ARG A 7 -31.81 43.70 63.81
CA ARG A 7 -31.44 44.37 62.59
C ARG A 7 -30.81 43.40 61.57
N ALA A 8 -31.13 43.61 60.29
CA ALA A 8 -30.47 43.04 59.13
C ALA A 8 -29.05 43.58 59.01
N GLY A 9 -28.07 42.67 58.99
CA GLY A 9 -26.72 42.97 58.59
C GLY A 9 -26.49 42.53 57.12
N HIS A 10 -26.28 43.49 56.25
CA HIS A 10 -25.86 43.21 54.88
C HIS A 10 -24.43 42.72 54.85
N CYS A 11 -24.24 41.47 54.42
CA CYS A 11 -22.91 40.92 54.11
C CYS A 11 -22.74 40.90 52.58
N HIS A 12 -22.05 41.90 52.04
CA HIS A 12 -21.55 41.88 50.66
C HIS A 12 -20.41 40.90 50.57
N LYS A 13 -20.63 39.77 49.88
CA LYS A 13 -19.53 38.93 49.40
C LYS A 13 -19.18 39.33 47.94
N PRO A 14 -17.90 39.48 47.61
CA PRO A 14 -17.50 39.87 46.25
C PRO A 14 -17.70 38.76 45.26
N LEU A 15 -18.44 39.05 44.18
CA LEU A 15 -18.75 38.13 43.05
C LEU A 15 -17.60 37.93 42.08
N ASP A 16 -16.39 38.44 42.36
CA ASP A 16 -15.30 38.53 41.36
C ASP A 16 -14.32 37.34 41.35
N ILE A 17 -14.37 36.47 42.38
CA ILE A 17 -13.40 35.34 42.44
C ILE A 17 -13.85 34.11 41.62
N VAL A 18 -15.16 33.94 41.40
CA VAL A 18 -15.68 32.76 40.67
C VAL A 18 -15.52 32.89 39.16
N LYS A 19 -15.55 34.12 38.61
CA LYS A 19 -15.35 34.34 37.15
C LYS A 19 -13.94 34.10 36.70
N ASN A 20 -12.93 34.38 37.53
CA ASN A 20 -11.53 34.28 37.15
C ASN A 20 -10.97 32.87 37.13
N THR A 21 -11.52 31.97 37.97
CA THR A 21 -11.16 30.55 37.97
C THR A 21 -11.79 29.75 36.83
N SER A 22 -13.00 30.10 36.42
CA SER A 22 -13.70 29.48 35.30
C SER A 22 -13.04 29.84 33.96
N MET A 23 -12.69 31.11 33.74
CA MET A 23 -11.98 31.55 32.53
C MET A 23 -10.59 30.93 32.42
N LYS A 24 -9.82 30.85 33.49
CA LYS A 24 -8.50 30.20 33.47
C LYS A 24 -8.60 28.70 33.14
N ARG A 25 -9.63 27.99 33.66
CA ARG A 25 -9.87 26.59 33.33
C ARG A 25 -10.31 26.39 31.88
N ILE A 26 -11.13 27.27 31.33
CA ILE A 26 -11.54 27.25 29.92
C ILE A 26 -10.35 27.56 29.00
N THR A 27 -9.48 28.52 29.37
CA THR A 27 -8.28 28.84 28.58
C THR A 27 -7.26 27.71 28.60
N VAL A 28 -7.08 27.03 29.73
CA VAL A 28 -6.19 25.85 29.84
C VAL A 28 -6.76 24.66 29.06
N LEU A 29 -8.08 24.41 29.12
CA LEU A 29 -8.74 23.39 28.32
C LEU A 29 -8.69 23.68 26.81
N LEU A 30 -8.87 24.93 26.39
CA LEU A 30 -8.68 25.35 24.99
C LEU A 30 -7.23 25.22 24.53
N ALA A 31 -6.25 25.55 25.40
CA ALA A 31 -4.83 25.40 25.10
C ALA A 31 -4.43 23.90 25.00
N ILE A 32 -5.01 23.03 25.82
CA ILE A 32 -4.82 21.57 25.74
C ILE A 32 -5.51 20.99 24.50
N LEU A 33 -6.69 21.49 24.12
CA LEU A 33 -7.34 21.11 22.86
C LEU A 33 -6.57 21.61 21.62
N LEU A 34 -6.02 22.83 21.67
CA LEU A 34 -5.18 23.37 20.61
C LEU A 34 -3.79 22.69 20.54
N ALA A 35 -3.24 22.28 21.68
CA ALA A 35 -2.00 21.48 21.71
C ALA A 35 -2.22 20.03 21.26
N GLY A 36 -3.45 19.48 21.41
CA GLY A 36 -3.85 18.19 20.84
C GLY A 36 -4.22 18.22 19.35
N MET A 37 -4.33 19.43 18.77
CA MET A 37 -4.61 19.66 17.34
C MET A 37 -3.35 20.13 16.57
N THR A 38 -2.15 19.93 17.09
CA THR A 38 -1.01 19.83 16.22
C THR A 38 -1.24 18.51 15.45
N ALA A 39 -2.06 18.59 14.39
CA ALA A 39 -2.00 17.61 13.33
C ALA A 39 -0.51 17.49 13.00
N PHE A 40 0.07 16.35 13.28
CA PHE A 40 1.37 15.99 12.77
C PHE A 40 1.26 16.09 11.24
N ALA A 41 1.63 17.25 10.69
CA ALA A 41 2.02 17.33 9.31
C ALA A 41 3.28 16.48 9.24
N GLN A 42 3.10 15.20 8.98
CA GLN A 42 4.18 14.32 8.64
C GLN A 42 4.83 14.94 7.43
N ASP A 43 6.11 15.32 7.51
CA ASP A 43 6.82 15.98 6.43
C ASP A 43 6.85 15.04 5.23
N MET A 44 5.90 15.24 4.32
CA MET A 44 5.87 14.56 3.04
C MET A 44 6.78 15.32 2.08
N LEU A 45 7.69 14.63 1.46
CA LEU A 45 8.56 15.17 0.41
C LEU A 45 8.10 14.62 -0.95
N THR A 46 8.01 15.48 -1.95
CA THR A 46 7.66 15.08 -3.31
C THR A 46 8.87 15.23 -4.23
N PHE A 47 9.17 14.17 -4.98
CA PHE A 47 10.30 14.13 -5.92
C PHE A 47 9.83 13.72 -7.31
N GLN A 48 10.35 14.38 -8.35
CA GLN A 48 10.22 13.90 -9.72
C GLN A 48 11.28 12.82 -9.94
N TYR A 49 10.84 11.58 -10.19
CA TYR A 49 11.75 10.45 -10.36
C TYR A 49 11.96 10.05 -11.83
N ALA A 50 11.06 10.46 -12.71
CA ALA A 50 11.18 10.21 -14.15
C ALA A 50 10.40 11.23 -14.98
N GLU A 51 10.76 11.30 -16.27
CA GLU A 51 10.00 11.99 -17.31
C GLU A 51 9.82 11.03 -18.50
N ARG A 52 8.61 10.98 -19.05
CA ARG A 52 8.22 10.15 -20.20
C ARG A 52 7.53 11.03 -21.21
N ASP A 53 8.22 11.37 -22.30
CA ASP A 53 7.79 12.38 -23.26
C ASP A 53 7.47 13.72 -22.57
N THR A 54 6.19 14.01 -22.37
CA THR A 54 5.72 15.22 -21.68
C THR A 54 5.14 14.94 -20.29
N LEU A 55 5.10 13.68 -19.87
CA LEU A 55 4.56 13.27 -18.57
C LEU A 55 5.66 13.20 -17.53
N GLN A 56 5.54 14.02 -16.50
CA GLN A 56 6.40 13.95 -15.32
C GLN A 56 5.80 12.97 -14.32
N LEU A 57 6.65 12.08 -13.80
CA LEU A 57 6.27 11.07 -12.81
C LEU A 57 6.93 11.43 -11.48
N TYR A 58 6.11 11.49 -10.45
CA TYR A 58 6.52 11.88 -9.10
C TYR A 58 6.35 10.74 -8.10
N LEU A 59 7.08 10.82 -7.02
CA LEU A 59 6.84 10.04 -5.81
C LEU A 59 6.67 10.97 -4.61
N ASP A 60 5.79 10.55 -3.69
CA ASP A 60 5.64 11.18 -2.37
C ASP A 60 6.30 10.26 -1.35
N PHE A 61 7.20 10.84 -0.57
CA PHE A 61 7.99 10.13 0.42
C PHE A 61 7.57 10.55 1.83
N TYR A 62 7.16 9.56 2.61
CA TYR A 62 6.75 9.71 4.01
C TYR A 62 7.76 8.98 4.89
N SER A 63 8.17 9.60 5.99
CA SER A 63 9.18 9.02 6.89
C SER A 63 8.75 9.14 8.35
N PRO A 64 8.98 8.13 9.19
CA PRO A 64 8.77 8.25 10.63
C PRO A 64 9.78 9.25 11.24
N GLU A 65 9.48 9.75 12.44
CA GLU A 65 10.38 10.67 13.17
C GLU A 65 11.78 10.05 13.41
N SER A 66 11.81 8.75 13.63
CA SER A 66 13.05 8.00 13.88
C SER A 66 13.29 6.98 12.77
N VAL A 67 14.37 7.14 12.03
CA VAL A 67 14.85 6.21 11.01
C VAL A 67 16.18 5.62 11.47
N ASN A 68 16.34 4.31 11.29
CA ASN A 68 17.57 3.59 11.57
C ASN A 68 17.89 2.58 10.45
N ASP A 69 19.02 1.89 10.55
CA ASP A 69 19.49 0.95 9.52
C ASP A 69 18.55 -0.24 9.27
N SER A 70 17.60 -0.47 10.17
CA SER A 70 16.58 -1.52 10.01
C SER A 70 15.22 -0.99 9.57
N THR A 71 15.09 0.30 9.27
CA THR A 71 13.83 0.86 8.78
C THR A 71 13.52 0.36 7.37
N ILE A 72 12.35 -0.29 7.21
CA ILE A 72 11.88 -0.77 5.91
C ILE A 72 11.31 0.40 5.12
N CYS A 73 11.69 0.51 3.84
CA CYS A 73 11.07 1.40 2.88
C CYS A 73 10.03 0.62 2.04
N LEU A 74 8.76 0.96 2.20
CA LEU A 74 7.66 0.43 1.41
C LEU A 74 7.48 1.28 0.16
N VAL A 75 7.66 0.70 -1.02
CA VAL A 75 7.37 1.36 -2.30
C VAL A 75 5.95 0.98 -2.70
N TYR A 76 5.02 1.93 -2.54
CA TYR A 76 3.60 1.71 -2.77
C TYR A 76 3.18 2.12 -4.18
N VAL A 77 2.42 1.23 -4.83
CA VAL A 77 1.82 1.45 -6.15
C VAL A 77 0.29 1.41 -6.01
N PHE A 78 -0.37 2.51 -6.36
CA PHE A 78 -1.82 2.62 -6.24
C PHE A 78 -2.57 1.74 -7.24
N GLY A 79 -3.83 1.42 -6.93
CA GLY A 79 -4.76 0.74 -7.82
C GLY A 79 -5.39 1.66 -8.87
N GLY A 80 -6.41 1.15 -9.59
CA GLY A 80 -7.19 1.95 -10.55
C GLY A 80 -7.19 1.40 -11.96
N GLY A 81 -6.86 0.11 -12.15
CA GLY A 81 -7.01 -0.62 -13.42
C GLY A 81 -6.17 -0.07 -14.57
N PHE A 82 -5.09 0.63 -14.30
CA PHE A 82 -4.26 1.34 -15.28
C PHE A 82 -4.99 2.43 -16.07
N VAL A 83 -6.17 2.87 -15.61
CA VAL A 83 -6.98 3.94 -16.23
C VAL A 83 -7.12 5.17 -15.37
N GLY A 84 -6.92 5.04 -14.05
CA GLY A 84 -7.08 6.11 -13.07
C GLY A 84 -6.34 5.80 -11.78
N GLY A 85 -6.59 6.63 -10.76
CA GLY A 85 -5.86 6.60 -9.49
C GLY A 85 -4.73 7.61 -9.46
N HIS A 86 -4.17 7.83 -8.30
CA HIS A 86 -3.05 8.71 -8.06
C HIS A 86 -2.36 8.35 -6.73
N ARG A 87 -1.07 8.70 -6.58
CA ARG A 87 -0.21 8.34 -5.45
C ARG A 87 -0.66 8.95 -4.10
N ASP A 88 -1.43 10.05 -4.13
CA ASP A 88 -1.78 10.88 -2.98
C ASP A 88 -3.30 10.89 -2.68
N GLY A 89 -4.01 9.79 -2.97
CA GLY A 89 -5.41 9.63 -2.62
C GLY A 89 -5.66 9.71 -1.11
N GLU A 90 -6.83 10.19 -0.70
CA GLU A 90 -7.15 10.35 0.72
C GLU A 90 -7.19 9.01 1.48
N TRP A 91 -7.59 7.94 0.81
CA TRP A 91 -7.54 6.59 1.38
C TRP A 91 -6.10 6.12 1.55
N GLU A 92 -5.27 6.33 0.54
CA GLU A 92 -3.85 5.99 0.56
C GLU A 92 -3.11 6.76 1.66
N LYS A 93 -3.35 8.07 1.81
CA LYS A 93 -2.74 8.89 2.87
C LYS A 93 -3.10 8.37 4.27
N ALA A 94 -4.36 7.97 4.49
CA ALA A 94 -4.78 7.39 5.76
C ALA A 94 -4.07 6.06 6.06
N TYR A 95 -3.85 5.24 5.03
CA TYR A 95 -3.08 4.01 5.13
C TYR A 95 -1.59 4.29 5.37
N PHE A 96 -1.00 5.22 4.64
CA PHE A 96 0.41 5.59 4.83
C PHE A 96 0.69 6.11 6.22
N LYS A 97 -0.24 6.88 6.80
CA LYS A 97 -0.12 7.30 8.19
C LYS A 97 0.00 6.11 9.15
N GLN A 98 -0.83 5.07 9.00
CA GLN A 98 -0.73 3.86 9.81
C GLN A 98 0.64 3.18 9.64
N LEU A 99 1.12 3.07 8.40
CA LEU A 99 2.41 2.46 8.10
C LEU A 99 3.58 3.24 8.73
N VAL A 100 3.53 4.55 8.68
CA VAL A 100 4.58 5.38 9.29
C VAL A 100 4.49 5.35 10.81
N ASP A 101 3.29 5.30 11.39
CA ASP A 101 3.10 5.10 12.84
C ASP A 101 3.71 3.75 13.32
N GLU A 102 3.72 2.72 12.44
CA GLU A 102 4.42 1.44 12.67
C GLU A 102 5.94 1.48 12.39
N GLY A 103 6.47 2.63 11.97
CA GLY A 103 7.90 2.85 11.77
C GLY A 103 8.40 2.56 10.35
N PHE A 104 7.52 2.38 9.37
CA PHE A 104 7.91 2.24 7.96
C PHE A 104 8.15 3.60 7.29
N GLN A 105 9.13 3.66 6.38
CA GLN A 105 9.13 4.68 5.34
C GLN A 105 8.18 4.24 4.22
N VAL A 106 7.51 5.19 3.57
CA VAL A 106 6.61 4.93 2.44
C VAL A 106 6.96 5.83 1.27
N ALA A 107 7.25 5.25 0.11
CA ALA A 107 7.41 5.94 -1.16
C ALA A 107 6.21 5.60 -2.06
N SER A 108 5.23 6.48 -2.16
CA SER A 108 4.09 6.30 -3.05
C SER A 108 4.40 6.88 -4.41
N ILE A 109 4.32 6.06 -5.47
CA ILE A 109 4.79 6.42 -6.80
C ILE A 109 3.66 6.65 -7.80
N ASP A 110 3.83 7.63 -8.69
CA ASP A 110 3.07 7.70 -9.95
C ASP A 110 3.49 6.56 -10.88
N TYR A 111 2.68 6.26 -11.86
CA TYR A 111 3.02 5.42 -13.01
C TYR A 111 2.12 5.76 -14.20
N ARG A 112 2.55 5.44 -15.42
CA ARG A 112 1.76 5.69 -16.64
C ARG A 112 0.47 4.88 -16.64
N LEU A 113 -0.67 5.56 -16.83
CA LEU A 113 -2.00 4.95 -16.90
C LEU A 113 -2.27 4.47 -18.34
N GLY A 114 -1.61 3.38 -18.73
CA GLY A 114 -1.55 2.88 -20.11
C GLY A 114 -2.88 2.42 -20.72
N LEU A 115 -3.93 2.24 -19.91
CA LEU A 115 -5.28 1.92 -20.39
C LEU A 115 -6.21 3.12 -20.42
N LYS A 116 -5.75 4.32 -20.07
CA LYS A 116 -6.57 5.53 -20.14
C LYS A 116 -7.01 5.79 -21.57
N GLY A 117 -8.32 5.71 -21.81
CA GLY A 117 -8.90 5.86 -23.15
C GLY A 117 -8.81 4.62 -24.05
N ALA A 118 -8.30 3.49 -23.57
CA ALA A 118 -8.30 2.24 -24.32
C ALA A 118 -9.72 1.71 -24.53
N LYS A 119 -9.96 1.15 -25.72
CA LYS A 119 -11.28 0.59 -26.11
C LYS A 119 -11.11 -0.88 -26.48
N ASN A 120 -12.19 -1.65 -26.35
CA ASN A 120 -12.27 -3.05 -26.80
C ASN A 120 -11.23 -3.98 -26.14
N LEU A 121 -11.03 -3.84 -24.84
CA LEU A 121 -10.20 -4.77 -24.06
C LEU A 121 -10.89 -6.15 -24.02
N GLY A 122 -10.11 -7.21 -24.20
CA GLY A 122 -10.64 -8.57 -24.15
C GLY A 122 -9.57 -9.63 -24.37
N VAL A 123 -9.95 -10.90 -24.23
CA VAL A 123 -9.03 -12.06 -24.35
C VAL A 123 -8.32 -12.11 -25.71
N PHE A 124 -9.00 -11.65 -26.76
CA PHE A 124 -8.44 -11.58 -28.13
C PHE A 124 -7.72 -10.27 -28.43
N ASN A 125 -7.78 -9.29 -27.52
CA ASN A 125 -7.09 -8.00 -27.62
C ASN A 125 -6.43 -7.68 -26.26
N SER A 126 -5.47 -8.50 -25.86
CA SER A 126 -4.74 -8.37 -24.60
C SER A 126 -3.56 -7.40 -24.68
N LYS A 127 -3.13 -7.01 -25.89
CA LYS A 127 -1.93 -6.18 -26.11
C LYS A 127 -1.97 -4.83 -25.36
N PRO A 128 -3.06 -4.05 -25.36
CA PRO A 128 -3.11 -2.81 -24.59
C PRO A 128 -2.93 -3.02 -23.08
N LEU A 129 -3.47 -4.13 -22.53
CA LEU A 129 -3.31 -4.46 -21.13
C LEU A 129 -1.87 -4.87 -20.81
N GLU A 130 -1.24 -5.66 -21.69
CA GLU A 130 0.17 -5.99 -21.59
C GLU A 130 1.05 -4.74 -21.62
N ASP A 131 0.81 -3.84 -22.57
CA ASP A 131 1.55 -2.59 -22.68
C ASP A 131 1.41 -1.73 -21.43
N ALA A 132 0.20 -1.65 -20.87
CA ALA A 132 -0.05 -0.91 -19.63
C ALA A 132 0.68 -1.53 -18.43
N VAL A 133 0.70 -2.86 -18.31
CA VAL A 133 1.46 -3.57 -17.27
C VAL A 133 2.96 -3.31 -17.43
N ASN A 134 3.47 -3.39 -18.66
CA ASN A 134 4.90 -3.16 -18.94
C ASN A 134 5.28 -1.71 -18.63
N MET A 135 4.49 -0.72 -19.08
CA MET A 135 4.75 0.70 -18.79
C MET A 135 4.78 0.98 -17.27
N ALA A 136 3.80 0.46 -16.53
CA ALA A 136 3.76 0.64 -15.08
C ALA A 136 4.95 -0.05 -14.38
N THR A 137 5.37 -1.21 -14.87
CA THR A 137 6.54 -1.94 -14.36
C THR A 137 7.84 -1.18 -14.63
N GLU A 138 8.03 -0.64 -15.84
CA GLU A 138 9.18 0.19 -16.18
C GLU A 138 9.26 1.45 -15.32
N ASP A 139 8.11 2.08 -15.04
CA ASP A 139 8.05 3.26 -14.18
C ASP A 139 8.37 2.90 -12.73
N ALA A 140 7.87 1.78 -12.22
CA ALA A 140 8.19 1.27 -10.89
C ALA A 140 9.70 0.93 -10.75
N ILE A 141 10.32 0.32 -11.76
CA ILE A 141 11.77 0.08 -11.80
C ILE A 141 12.53 1.40 -11.78
N SER A 142 12.07 2.42 -12.52
CA SER A 142 12.69 3.74 -12.52
C SER A 142 12.57 4.45 -11.17
N ALA A 143 11.43 4.29 -10.48
CA ALA A 143 11.26 4.80 -9.12
C ALA A 143 12.19 4.10 -8.12
N LEU A 144 12.36 2.78 -8.24
CA LEU A 144 13.36 2.03 -7.45
C LEU A 144 14.77 2.55 -7.70
N ALA A 145 15.17 2.75 -8.96
CA ALA A 145 16.50 3.29 -9.31
C ALA A 145 16.71 4.66 -8.65
N TYR A 146 15.72 5.57 -8.74
CA TYR A 146 15.76 6.87 -8.08
C TYR A 146 15.96 6.75 -6.57
N LEU A 147 15.15 5.92 -5.89
CA LEU A 147 15.25 5.72 -4.44
C LEU A 147 16.60 5.14 -4.01
N LEU A 148 17.17 4.24 -4.81
CA LEU A 148 18.49 3.66 -4.56
C LEU A 148 19.61 4.68 -4.76
N GLU A 149 19.52 5.54 -5.76
CA GLU A 149 20.46 6.63 -6.00
C GLU A 149 20.44 7.64 -4.85
N HIS A 150 19.25 8.02 -4.37
CA HIS A 150 19.06 8.97 -3.28
C HIS A 150 18.99 8.32 -1.88
N SER A 151 19.39 7.06 -1.77
CA SER A 151 19.22 6.29 -0.51
C SER A 151 19.92 6.90 0.69
N ASN A 152 21.08 7.54 0.51
CA ASN A 152 21.80 8.21 1.60
C ASN A 152 21.04 9.46 2.10
N GLU A 153 20.50 10.26 1.18
CA GLU A 153 19.72 11.46 1.49
C GLU A 153 18.41 11.11 2.20
N LEU A 154 17.70 10.12 1.67
CA LEU A 154 16.42 9.65 2.18
C LEU A 154 16.57 8.67 3.36
N LYS A 155 17.81 8.33 3.74
CA LYS A 155 18.12 7.34 4.78
C LYS A 155 17.45 5.97 4.52
N ILE A 156 17.42 5.54 3.27
CA ILE A 156 16.88 4.25 2.86
C ILE A 156 17.99 3.20 2.95
N ASN A 157 17.74 2.14 3.70
CA ASN A 157 18.59 0.95 3.62
C ASN A 157 18.16 0.11 2.42
N LYS A 158 19.05 -0.05 1.45
CA LYS A 158 18.80 -0.77 0.19
C LYS A 158 18.46 -2.25 0.38
N GLU A 159 18.85 -2.84 1.52
CA GLU A 159 18.50 -4.22 1.86
C GLU A 159 17.07 -4.37 2.39
N TRP A 160 16.39 -3.28 2.74
CA TRP A 160 15.07 -3.27 3.37
C TRP A 160 14.01 -2.57 2.50
N VAL A 161 14.10 -2.72 1.18
CA VAL A 161 13.10 -2.19 0.24
C VAL A 161 12.06 -3.26 -0.08
N VAL A 162 10.80 -2.98 0.22
CA VAL A 162 9.64 -3.86 -0.03
C VAL A 162 8.70 -3.16 -0.99
N MET A 163 8.30 -3.82 -2.07
CA MET A 163 7.24 -3.29 -2.94
C MET A 163 5.86 -3.72 -2.45
N THR A 164 4.90 -2.83 -2.52
CA THR A 164 3.51 -3.11 -2.17
C THR A 164 2.55 -2.39 -3.09
N GLY A 165 1.35 -2.92 -3.26
CA GLY A 165 0.35 -2.26 -4.08
C GLY A 165 -1.02 -2.91 -4.03
N SER A 166 -1.98 -2.19 -4.59
CA SER A 166 -3.39 -2.54 -4.64
C SER A 166 -3.83 -2.77 -6.10
N SER A 167 -4.53 -3.88 -6.41
CA SER A 167 -5.12 -4.11 -7.75
C SER A 167 -4.08 -3.97 -8.88
N ALA A 168 -4.23 -2.99 -9.78
CA ALA A 168 -3.23 -2.68 -10.82
C ALA A 168 -1.83 -2.43 -10.23
N GLY A 169 -1.75 -1.75 -9.08
CA GLY A 169 -0.49 -1.56 -8.37
C GLY A 169 0.09 -2.84 -7.79
N ALA A 170 -0.76 -3.77 -7.35
CA ALA A 170 -0.32 -5.09 -6.91
C ALA A 170 0.19 -5.94 -8.08
N ILE A 171 -0.45 -5.83 -9.26
CA ILE A 171 0.06 -6.42 -10.50
C ILE A 171 1.44 -5.83 -10.82
N THR A 172 1.57 -4.50 -10.76
CA THR A 172 2.84 -3.81 -11.02
C THR A 172 3.93 -4.24 -10.04
N SER A 173 3.63 -4.33 -8.74
CA SER A 173 4.60 -4.77 -7.72
C SER A 173 5.10 -6.20 -7.95
N LEU A 174 4.19 -7.13 -8.22
CA LEU A 174 4.53 -8.52 -8.55
C LEU A 174 5.31 -8.61 -9.88
N GLN A 175 4.91 -7.82 -10.89
CA GLN A 175 5.54 -7.81 -12.20
C GLN A 175 6.95 -7.21 -12.15
N THR A 176 7.17 -6.24 -11.26
CA THR A 176 8.50 -5.64 -11.05
C THR A 176 9.49 -6.68 -10.53
N ASP A 177 9.15 -7.42 -9.48
CA ASP A 177 9.99 -8.51 -8.99
C ASP A 177 10.20 -9.60 -10.07
N TYR A 178 9.12 -9.94 -10.79
CA TYR A 178 9.19 -10.91 -11.89
C TYR A 178 10.11 -10.43 -13.04
N ALA A 179 10.08 -9.14 -13.38
CA ALA A 179 10.96 -8.53 -14.38
C ALA A 179 12.42 -8.55 -13.92
N MET A 180 12.68 -8.14 -12.68
CA MET A 180 14.00 -8.17 -12.07
C MET A 180 14.59 -9.57 -12.00
N CYS A 181 13.77 -10.57 -11.63
CA CYS A 181 14.20 -11.97 -11.54
C CYS A 181 14.49 -12.62 -12.90
N ASN A 182 14.00 -12.06 -13.98
CA ASN A 182 14.15 -12.61 -15.33
C ASN A 182 15.01 -11.74 -16.25
N GLY A 183 15.34 -10.50 -15.86
CA GLY A 183 16.16 -9.58 -16.64
C GLY A 183 15.46 -9.07 -17.89
N PHE A 184 14.20 -8.62 -17.76
CA PHE A 184 13.47 -8.01 -18.88
C PHE A 184 12.96 -6.60 -18.53
N LEU A 185 12.37 -5.90 -19.51
CA LEU A 185 12.11 -4.46 -19.47
C LEU A 185 13.40 -3.69 -19.17
N ASN A 186 13.34 -2.65 -18.36
CA ASN A 186 14.49 -1.84 -17.96
C ASN A 186 15.13 -2.29 -16.63
N ALA A 187 15.04 -3.56 -16.26
CA ALA A 187 15.56 -4.06 -14.98
C ALA A 187 17.10 -3.91 -14.84
N ASP A 188 17.80 -3.76 -15.95
CA ASP A 188 19.25 -3.54 -16.04
C ASP A 188 19.71 -2.15 -15.57
N ILE A 189 18.79 -1.19 -15.34
CA ILE A 189 19.15 0.09 -14.71
C ILE A 189 19.36 -0.03 -13.19
N LEU A 190 18.90 -1.12 -12.58
CA LEU A 190 19.10 -1.41 -11.16
C LEU A 190 20.47 -2.08 -10.94
N PRO A 191 21.12 -1.86 -9.77
CA PRO A 191 22.35 -2.58 -9.45
C PRO A 191 22.16 -4.10 -9.52
N ASP A 192 23.17 -4.80 -10.05
CA ASP A 192 23.12 -6.27 -10.26
C ASP A 192 22.87 -7.06 -8.98
N ASP A 193 23.32 -6.55 -7.84
CA ASP A 193 23.16 -7.14 -6.51
C ASP A 193 21.88 -6.71 -5.79
N PHE A 194 21.19 -5.70 -6.30
CA PHE A 194 19.93 -5.25 -5.68
C PHE A 194 18.85 -6.32 -5.74
N ARG A 195 18.16 -6.48 -4.63
CA ARG A 195 17.00 -7.37 -4.46
C ARG A 195 15.92 -6.69 -3.64
N LEU A 196 14.68 -6.92 -4.00
CA LEU A 196 13.58 -6.57 -3.11
C LEU A 196 13.64 -7.47 -1.87
N ALA A 197 13.45 -6.89 -0.70
CA ALA A 197 13.36 -7.61 0.55
C ALA A 197 12.03 -8.36 0.71
N GLY A 198 11.01 -7.92 -0.02
CA GLY A 198 9.70 -8.56 -0.08
C GLY A 198 8.78 -7.90 -1.10
N VAL A 199 7.69 -8.58 -1.43
CA VAL A 199 6.59 -8.06 -2.24
C VAL A 199 5.28 -8.30 -1.53
N VAL A 200 4.42 -7.28 -1.46
CA VAL A 200 3.09 -7.35 -0.86
C VAL A 200 2.03 -7.03 -1.91
N SER A 201 1.12 -7.96 -2.13
CA SER A 201 0.14 -7.88 -3.21
C SER A 201 -1.29 -7.97 -2.68
N TYR A 202 -2.04 -6.90 -2.80
CA TYR A 202 -3.47 -6.87 -2.52
C TYR A 202 -4.28 -7.01 -3.81
N ALA A 203 -4.77 -8.23 -4.07
CA ALA A 203 -5.54 -8.62 -5.26
C ALA A 203 -4.77 -8.41 -6.58
N GLY A 204 -3.52 -8.89 -6.64
CA GLY A 204 -2.66 -8.82 -7.81
C GLY A 204 -2.51 -10.13 -8.57
N ALA A 205 -1.83 -10.06 -9.71
CA ALA A 205 -1.48 -11.20 -10.56
C ALA A 205 -0.19 -10.90 -11.35
N ILE A 206 0.49 -11.94 -11.83
CA ILE A 206 1.62 -11.80 -12.76
C ILE A 206 1.16 -12.08 -14.19
N PHE A 207 1.53 -11.21 -15.11
CA PHE A 207 1.37 -11.41 -16.54
C PHE A 207 2.56 -12.20 -17.10
N SER A 208 2.29 -13.26 -17.87
CA SER A 208 3.35 -14.09 -18.46
C SER A 208 2.97 -14.62 -19.83
N HIS A 209 3.94 -14.71 -20.74
CA HIS A 209 3.87 -15.31 -22.07
C HIS A 209 4.24 -16.80 -22.12
N GLU A 210 4.49 -17.43 -20.97
CA GLU A 210 5.01 -18.79 -20.93
C GLU A 210 3.97 -19.85 -20.52
N GLY A 211 2.69 -19.44 -20.40
CA GLY A 211 1.62 -20.32 -19.93
C GLY A 211 1.69 -20.63 -18.43
N LYS A 212 2.67 -20.09 -17.75
CA LYS A 212 2.91 -20.16 -16.31
C LYS A 212 3.95 -19.12 -15.91
N VAL A 213 4.02 -18.81 -14.62
CA VAL A 213 5.09 -17.97 -14.07
C VAL A 213 6.36 -18.80 -13.93
N LYS A 214 7.49 -18.28 -14.43
CA LYS A 214 8.81 -18.89 -14.30
C LYS A 214 9.83 -17.84 -13.90
N TYR A 215 10.55 -18.11 -12.86
CA TYR A 215 11.73 -17.36 -12.44
C TYR A 215 12.97 -18.07 -12.97
N ARG A 216 13.80 -17.39 -13.76
CA ARG A 216 14.88 -18.00 -14.53
C ARG A 216 16.26 -17.71 -13.97
N ASN A 217 16.53 -16.43 -13.69
CA ASN A 217 17.85 -15.97 -13.31
C ASN A 217 18.04 -15.91 -11.80
N ARG A 218 16.94 -15.69 -11.07
CA ARG A 218 16.89 -15.58 -9.60
C ARG A 218 15.54 -16.05 -9.08
N GLU A 219 15.52 -16.41 -7.80
CA GLU A 219 14.27 -16.65 -7.06
C GLU A 219 13.54 -15.35 -6.77
N PRO A 220 12.21 -15.38 -6.67
CA PRO A 220 11.44 -14.20 -6.28
C PRO A 220 11.73 -13.79 -4.84
N ALA A 221 11.51 -12.52 -4.55
CA ALA A 221 11.45 -12.05 -3.17
C ALA A 221 10.35 -12.77 -2.38
N PRO A 222 10.50 -12.92 -1.05
CA PRO A 222 9.41 -13.37 -0.20
C PRO A 222 8.13 -12.58 -0.51
N THR A 223 7.01 -13.28 -0.73
CA THR A 223 5.81 -12.63 -1.25
C THR A 223 4.60 -12.82 -0.35
N MET A 224 3.99 -11.70 0.07
CA MET A 224 2.72 -11.67 0.78
C MET A 224 1.58 -11.49 -0.23
N LEU A 225 0.59 -12.39 -0.20
CA LEU A 225 -0.47 -12.48 -1.20
C LEU A 225 -1.85 -12.41 -0.53
N TYR A 226 -2.57 -11.34 -0.74
CA TYR A 226 -3.96 -11.18 -0.32
C TYR A 226 -4.90 -11.19 -1.51
N HIS A 227 -5.94 -12.06 -1.49
CA HIS A 227 -6.85 -12.16 -2.62
C HIS A 227 -8.22 -12.70 -2.21
N GLY A 228 -9.28 -12.12 -2.73
CA GLY A 228 -10.63 -12.65 -2.66
C GLY A 228 -10.82 -13.82 -3.61
N THR A 229 -11.38 -14.94 -3.13
CA THR A 229 -11.54 -16.15 -3.98
C THR A 229 -12.58 -15.99 -5.07
N ALA A 230 -13.50 -15.00 -4.92
CA ALA A 230 -14.53 -14.65 -5.90
C ALA A 230 -14.17 -13.42 -6.76
N ASP A 231 -12.90 -12.98 -6.76
CA ASP A 231 -12.45 -11.84 -7.56
C ASP A 231 -12.64 -12.11 -9.06
N ARG A 232 -13.38 -11.18 -9.71
CA ARG A 232 -13.68 -11.21 -11.14
C ARG A 232 -12.97 -10.13 -11.95
N LEU A 233 -12.28 -9.18 -11.29
CA LEU A 233 -11.51 -8.13 -11.94
C LEU A 233 -10.08 -8.58 -12.18
N VAL A 234 -9.41 -9.02 -11.12
CA VAL A 234 -8.09 -9.65 -11.21
C VAL A 234 -8.25 -11.12 -10.89
N PRO A 235 -7.82 -12.04 -11.78
CA PRO A 235 -8.11 -13.45 -11.59
C PRO A 235 -7.43 -13.99 -10.33
N TYR A 236 -8.22 -14.53 -9.39
CA TYR A 236 -7.71 -15.21 -8.21
C TYR A 236 -6.85 -16.43 -8.56
N ASN A 237 -7.24 -17.21 -9.58
CA ASN A 237 -6.44 -18.35 -10.08
C ASN A 237 -5.65 -17.92 -11.32
N GLN A 238 -6.17 -18.16 -12.51
CA GLN A 238 -5.52 -17.75 -13.76
C GLN A 238 -6.56 -17.56 -14.87
N ILE A 239 -6.27 -16.61 -15.75
CA ILE A 239 -6.92 -16.49 -17.06
C ILE A 239 -5.82 -16.56 -18.11
N LYS A 240 -5.89 -17.54 -19.01
CA LYS A 240 -4.89 -17.69 -20.06
C LYS A 240 -5.49 -18.13 -21.38
N PHE A 241 -4.86 -17.67 -22.46
CA PHE A 241 -5.10 -18.12 -23.80
C PHE A 241 -3.77 -18.59 -24.39
N PHE A 242 -3.67 -19.88 -24.73
CA PHE A 242 -2.41 -20.55 -25.04
C PHE A 242 -1.35 -20.33 -23.95
N LYS A 243 -0.29 -19.57 -24.26
CA LYS A 243 0.83 -19.29 -23.34
C LYS A 243 0.71 -17.92 -22.66
N ILE A 244 -0.17 -17.03 -23.13
CA ILE A 244 -0.34 -15.67 -22.59
C ILE A 244 -1.41 -15.69 -21.50
N GLY A 245 -1.15 -15.08 -20.36
CA GLY A 245 -2.16 -15.00 -19.31
C GLY A 245 -1.73 -14.28 -18.04
N PHE A 246 -2.73 -14.07 -17.20
CA PHE A 246 -2.59 -13.58 -15.84
C PHE A 246 -2.69 -14.72 -14.84
N PHE A 247 -1.79 -14.73 -13.88
CA PHE A 247 -1.65 -15.76 -12.86
C PHE A 247 -1.78 -15.10 -11.48
N GLY A 248 -2.93 -15.29 -10.84
CA GLY A 248 -3.24 -14.71 -9.53
C GLY A 248 -2.76 -15.58 -8.38
N THR A 249 -3.15 -15.21 -7.16
CA THR A 249 -2.67 -15.80 -5.91
C THR A 249 -2.71 -17.31 -5.88
N SER A 250 -3.82 -17.97 -6.30
CA SER A 250 -3.91 -19.43 -6.29
C SER A 250 -2.90 -20.11 -7.22
N ALA A 251 -2.63 -19.51 -8.39
CA ALA A 251 -1.63 -20.04 -9.32
C ALA A 251 -0.21 -19.74 -8.85
N LEU A 252 0.04 -18.61 -8.21
CA LEU A 252 1.34 -18.23 -7.65
C LEU A 252 1.69 -19.12 -6.46
N VAL A 253 0.78 -19.34 -5.52
CA VAL A 253 0.99 -20.25 -4.37
C VAL A 253 1.41 -21.63 -4.84
N LYS A 254 0.67 -22.25 -5.77
CA LYS A 254 1.06 -23.55 -6.34
C LYS A 254 2.45 -23.55 -6.97
N ARG A 255 2.85 -22.39 -7.53
CA ARG A 255 4.17 -22.24 -8.11
C ARG A 255 5.23 -22.14 -7.04
N PHE A 256 4.99 -21.35 -6.00
CA PHE A 256 5.90 -21.14 -4.88
C PHE A 256 6.08 -22.40 -4.07
N GLU A 257 5.01 -23.14 -3.75
CA GLU A 257 5.07 -24.47 -3.12
C GLU A 257 5.97 -25.43 -3.90
N LYS A 258 5.79 -25.49 -5.22
CA LYS A 258 6.54 -26.40 -6.08
C LYS A 258 8.05 -26.17 -6.04
N TYR A 259 8.50 -24.92 -5.86
CA TYR A 259 9.92 -24.54 -5.91
C TYR A 259 10.50 -24.18 -4.54
N GLY A 260 9.70 -24.26 -3.49
CA GLY A 260 10.15 -23.94 -2.13
C GLY A 260 10.31 -22.43 -1.87
N TYR A 261 9.74 -21.56 -2.72
CA TYR A 261 9.84 -20.12 -2.51
C TYR A 261 9.03 -19.66 -1.31
N PRO A 262 9.54 -18.72 -0.48
CA PRO A 262 8.84 -18.24 0.70
C PRO A 262 7.63 -17.39 0.33
N TYR A 263 6.51 -17.62 0.99
CA TYR A 263 5.31 -16.82 0.80
C TYR A 263 4.41 -16.82 2.04
N PHE A 264 3.59 -15.77 2.14
CA PHE A 264 2.52 -15.62 3.12
C PHE A 264 1.22 -15.29 2.39
N ALA A 265 0.33 -16.28 2.25
CA ALA A 265 -0.92 -16.10 1.53
C ALA A 265 -2.12 -16.05 2.47
N ARG A 266 -3.03 -15.10 2.21
CA ARG A 266 -4.35 -15.00 2.83
C ARG A 266 -5.43 -15.02 1.75
N ARG A 267 -6.24 -16.07 1.78
CA ARG A 267 -7.36 -16.28 0.88
C ARG A 267 -8.64 -15.84 1.58
N PHE A 268 -9.36 -14.90 1.01
CA PHE A 268 -10.61 -14.40 1.58
C PHE A 268 -11.77 -15.06 0.84
N GLU A 269 -12.37 -16.06 1.49
CA GLU A 269 -13.42 -16.87 0.87
C GLU A 269 -14.66 -16.04 0.57
N ASP A 270 -15.18 -16.19 -0.66
CA ASP A 270 -16.33 -15.45 -1.21
C ASP A 270 -16.17 -13.94 -1.32
N TYR A 271 -14.99 -13.38 -0.99
CA TYR A 271 -14.70 -11.99 -1.26
C TYR A 271 -14.28 -11.77 -2.71
N GLY A 272 -14.74 -10.66 -3.29
CA GLY A 272 -14.36 -10.19 -4.62
C GLY A 272 -13.10 -9.32 -4.60
N HIS A 273 -13.06 -8.35 -5.51
CA HIS A 273 -11.95 -7.42 -5.67
C HIS A 273 -11.79 -6.39 -4.53
N SER A 274 -12.76 -6.30 -3.62
CA SER A 274 -12.67 -5.43 -2.44
C SER A 274 -11.42 -5.66 -1.59
N ILE A 275 -10.84 -6.87 -1.63
CA ILE A 275 -9.59 -7.20 -0.93
C ILE A 275 -8.41 -6.34 -1.43
N ALA A 276 -8.49 -5.74 -2.59
CA ALA A 276 -7.52 -4.73 -3.04
C ALA A 276 -7.36 -3.56 -2.06
N MET A 277 -8.39 -3.29 -1.24
CA MET A 277 -8.39 -2.23 -0.23
C MET A 277 -8.15 -2.73 1.20
N ALA A 278 -7.67 -3.96 1.38
CA ALA A 278 -7.50 -4.56 2.70
C ALA A 278 -6.26 -4.04 3.48
N GLY A 279 -5.41 -3.23 2.86
CA GLY A 279 -4.17 -2.74 3.46
C GLY A 279 -4.34 -2.22 4.89
N PRO A 280 -5.21 -1.22 5.15
CA PRO A 280 -5.41 -0.67 6.50
C PRO A 280 -5.92 -1.68 7.55
N LEU A 281 -6.57 -2.75 7.12
CA LEU A 281 -7.10 -3.80 8.00
C LEU A 281 -6.10 -4.91 8.30
N THR A 282 -4.94 -4.89 7.66
CA THR A 282 -3.97 -5.99 7.66
C THR A 282 -2.55 -5.52 7.96
N VAL A 283 -2.40 -4.37 8.60
CA VAL A 283 -1.11 -3.81 8.99
C VAL A 283 -0.36 -4.76 9.93
N ASP A 284 -1.04 -5.41 10.87
CA ASP A 284 -0.44 -6.40 11.77
C ASP A 284 0.17 -7.58 11.00
N ASP A 285 -0.52 -8.08 9.96
CA ASP A 285 0.00 -9.15 9.10
C ASP A 285 1.20 -8.67 8.28
N LEU A 286 1.23 -7.40 7.83
CA LEU A 286 2.39 -6.81 7.17
C LEU A 286 3.59 -6.71 8.13
N VAL A 287 3.37 -6.25 9.36
CA VAL A 287 4.42 -6.21 10.40
C VAL A 287 4.93 -7.62 10.69
N TRP A 288 4.03 -8.59 10.81
CA TRP A 288 4.39 -10.00 10.99
C TRP A 288 5.22 -10.54 9.82
N PHE A 289 4.78 -10.28 8.57
CA PHE A 289 5.51 -10.64 7.36
C PHE A 289 6.92 -10.02 7.34
N CYS A 290 7.03 -8.74 7.62
CA CYS A 290 8.33 -8.06 7.67
C CYS A 290 9.25 -8.67 8.74
N ARG A 291 8.73 -9.00 9.91
CA ARG A 291 9.51 -9.61 10.99
C ARG A 291 10.09 -10.96 10.59
N HIS A 292 9.29 -11.82 9.99
CA HIS A 292 9.70 -13.20 9.70
C HIS A 292 10.44 -13.33 8.36
N TYR A 293 9.93 -12.72 7.31
CA TYR A 293 10.49 -12.90 5.97
C TYR A 293 11.55 -11.88 5.61
N VAL A 294 11.37 -10.62 6.00
CA VAL A 294 12.33 -9.57 5.66
C VAL A 294 13.51 -9.59 6.63
N TYR A 295 13.26 -9.39 7.92
CA TYR A 295 14.32 -9.39 8.93
C TYR A 295 14.84 -10.79 9.26
N GLY A 296 13.90 -11.73 9.47
CA GLY A 296 14.24 -13.11 9.85
C GLY A 296 14.80 -13.94 8.72
N LYS A 297 14.57 -13.53 7.46
CA LYS A 297 14.93 -14.29 6.24
C LYS A 297 14.45 -15.74 6.29
N GLU A 298 13.30 -15.97 6.99
CA GLU A 298 12.73 -17.28 7.18
C GLU A 298 12.13 -17.82 5.87
N GLN A 299 12.38 -19.09 5.58
CA GLN A 299 11.90 -19.77 4.37
C GLN A 299 10.54 -20.43 4.63
N LEU A 300 9.56 -19.63 5.11
CA LEU A 300 8.24 -20.14 5.45
C LEU A 300 7.30 -20.12 4.24
N GLN A 301 6.42 -21.13 4.19
CA GLN A 301 5.30 -21.18 3.27
C GLN A 301 4.02 -21.22 4.11
N VAL A 302 3.32 -20.10 4.20
CA VAL A 302 2.10 -19.95 5.00
C VAL A 302 0.93 -19.69 4.07
N ASP A 303 -0.10 -20.52 4.16
CA ASP A 303 -1.35 -20.40 3.40
C ASP A 303 -2.54 -20.48 4.34
N GLY A 304 -3.30 -19.41 4.45
CA GLY A 304 -4.45 -19.33 5.33
C GLY A 304 -5.71 -18.84 4.60
N THR A 305 -6.88 -19.36 5.01
CA THR A 305 -8.17 -18.92 4.49
C THR A 305 -8.95 -18.19 5.57
N TYR A 306 -9.40 -16.98 5.25
CA TYR A 306 -10.34 -16.23 6.07
C TYR A 306 -11.76 -16.45 5.56
N HIS A 307 -12.65 -16.86 6.47
CA HIS A 307 -14.07 -17.09 6.15
C HIS A 307 -14.97 -15.89 6.49
N ASN A 308 -14.60 -15.10 7.48
CA ASN A 308 -15.39 -13.97 7.94
C ASN A 308 -14.49 -12.79 8.30
N LEU A 309 -14.41 -11.79 7.41
CA LEU A 309 -14.04 -10.44 7.80
C LEU A 309 -15.29 -9.71 8.32
N ASP A 310 -15.07 -8.64 9.08
CA ASP A 310 -16.17 -7.74 9.43
C ASP A 310 -16.83 -7.20 8.15
N PRO A 311 -18.13 -7.47 7.90
CA PRO A 311 -18.80 -7.03 6.69
C PRO A 311 -18.92 -5.51 6.57
N GLU A 312 -18.87 -4.77 7.70
CA GLU A 312 -18.88 -3.31 7.70
C GLU A 312 -17.53 -2.74 7.30
N ALA A 313 -16.43 -3.38 7.74
CA ALA A 313 -15.07 -2.97 7.37
C ALA A 313 -14.70 -3.36 5.93
N MET A 314 -15.18 -4.52 5.45
CA MET A 314 -14.86 -5.04 4.12
C MET A 314 -16.08 -5.72 3.48
N PRO A 315 -16.76 -5.07 2.52
CA PRO A 315 -17.90 -5.67 1.82
C PRO A 315 -17.46 -6.85 0.96
N LYS A 316 -18.24 -7.96 1.01
CA LYS A 316 -17.95 -9.17 0.20
C LYS A 316 -18.09 -8.91 -1.31
N HIS A 317 -19.01 -8.05 -1.71
CA HIS A 317 -19.33 -7.82 -3.11
C HIS A 317 -18.59 -6.60 -3.66
N ASP A 318 -18.10 -6.76 -4.87
CA ASP A 318 -17.42 -5.67 -5.57
C ASP A 318 -18.39 -4.52 -5.86
N ILE A 319 -18.02 -3.33 -5.41
CA ILE A 319 -18.69 -2.07 -5.79
C ILE A 319 -18.40 -1.71 -7.24
N TYR A 320 -17.37 -2.31 -7.83
CA TYR A 320 -16.96 -2.09 -9.22
C TYR A 320 -17.24 -3.31 -10.08
N SER A 321 -17.91 -3.13 -11.22
CA SER A 321 -17.95 -4.13 -12.27
C SER A 321 -16.91 -3.80 -13.34
N VAL A 322 -16.34 -4.83 -13.99
CA VAL A 322 -15.42 -4.68 -15.13
C VAL A 322 -15.99 -3.69 -16.16
N GLY A 323 -17.30 -3.75 -16.43
CA GLY A 323 -17.95 -2.86 -17.36
C GLY A 323 -18.09 -1.39 -16.93
N ARG A 324 -17.85 -1.05 -15.65
CA ARG A 324 -17.82 0.35 -15.17
C ARG A 324 -16.40 0.92 -15.15
N MET A 325 -15.39 0.08 -15.00
CA MET A 325 -13.99 0.51 -14.91
C MET A 325 -13.43 0.89 -16.29
N TYR A 326 -13.95 0.29 -17.37
CA TYR A 326 -13.46 0.48 -18.73
C TYR A 326 -14.49 1.11 -19.68
N LYS A 327 -15.53 1.76 -19.15
CA LYS A 327 -16.45 2.64 -19.89
C LYS A 327 -15.99 4.07 -19.85
#